data_18dedc0f27ddd6f1f04cce5aa4538192
#
_entry.id   18dedc0f27ddd6f1f04cce5aa4538192
#
_cell.length_a   1.000
_cell.length_b   1.000
_cell.length_c   1.000
_cell.angle_alpha   90.00
_cell.angle_beta   90.00
_cell.angle_gamma   90.00
#
_symmetry.space_group_name_H-M   'P 1'
#
loop_
_entity.id
_entity.type
_entity.pdbx_description
1 polymer ?
#
loop_
_entity_poly.entity_id
_entity_poly.type
_entity_poly.pdbx_seq_one_letter_code
_entity_poly.pdbx_strand_id
1 'polypeptide(L)'
;MTSLLAVSDHLPSGRVPIEALAGELGLTPMQVRIFRRYHGLGEVSRDAGGSLLDLLRGAAAGLGALSGREHLVRYVLHARSFPTVVPYPHDPVRELCAELGLDPGVPVFAVGHHACASGLLAIDAAGRLLAADGDPDALALVLAGEKAFTPEAAAVPGSSFFGEGAGACLVSASGGRDRVLSYAVDLRGEFDTVRDRAELESEFQRIYGEALAAAVRAAVERAGVALERVTAVLPHNVNRVAWHQVCRILGYPRERVVLDHVPTVGHVFCADHFLNHRTARQRGLLRPGEPYVMAAAGAGRGAAFAAMVLQH
;
A
#
# COMPACT_ATOMS: atom_id res chain seq x y z
N MET A 1 -8.88 -15.03 -13.96
CA MET A 1 -9.36 -14.48 -12.66
C MET A 1 -8.14 -14.08 -11.86
N THR A 2 -8.01 -12.83 -11.41
CA THR A 2 -6.81 -12.31 -10.73
C THR A 2 -6.66 -12.92 -9.34
N SER A 3 -5.46 -13.38 -8.99
CA SER A 3 -5.14 -13.94 -7.66
C SER A 3 -3.73 -13.57 -7.24
N LEU A 4 -3.51 -13.45 -5.94
CA LEU A 4 -2.16 -13.33 -5.38
C LEU A 4 -1.67 -14.73 -4.99
N LEU A 5 -0.64 -15.21 -5.68
CA LEU A 5 0.00 -16.50 -5.38
C LEU A 5 0.86 -16.43 -4.13
N ALA A 6 1.55 -15.32 -3.97
CA ALA A 6 2.40 -15.05 -2.82
C ALA A 6 2.40 -13.55 -2.51
N VAL A 7 2.50 -13.23 -1.23
CA VAL A 7 2.64 -11.87 -0.72
C VAL A 7 3.79 -11.86 0.29
N SER A 8 4.66 -10.89 0.16
CA SER A 8 5.78 -10.69 1.09
C SER A 8 6.00 -9.21 1.37
N ASP A 9 6.76 -8.93 2.41
CA ASP A 9 7.13 -7.59 2.82
C ASP A 9 8.52 -7.58 3.43
N HIS A 10 9.11 -6.40 3.45
CA HIS A 10 10.37 -6.15 4.11
C HIS A 10 10.33 -4.82 4.87
N LEU A 11 10.77 -4.86 6.12
CA LEU A 11 10.99 -3.68 6.95
C LEU A 11 12.45 -3.64 7.38
N PRO A 12 13.14 -2.51 7.23
CA PRO A 12 14.45 -2.32 7.83
C PRO A 12 14.34 -2.40 9.37
N SER A 13 15.44 -2.73 10.03
CA SER A 13 15.48 -2.86 11.49
C SER A 13 15.45 -1.52 12.23
N GLY A 14 15.88 -0.44 11.57
CA GLY A 14 15.95 0.89 12.17
C GLY A 14 14.57 1.46 12.51
N ARG A 15 14.49 2.13 13.67
CA ARG A 15 13.30 2.86 14.12
C ARG A 15 13.72 4.23 14.58
N VAL A 16 12.93 5.24 14.19
CA VAL A 16 13.16 6.64 14.58
C VAL A 16 11.93 7.14 15.33
N PRO A 17 12.06 7.54 16.60
CA PRO A 17 10.97 8.17 17.33
C PRO A 17 10.48 9.44 16.64
N ILE A 18 9.16 9.69 16.65
CA ILE A 18 8.60 10.88 15.99
C ILE A 18 9.11 12.19 16.61
N GLU A 19 9.54 12.17 17.87
CA GLU A 19 10.20 13.31 18.53
C GLU A 19 11.50 13.72 17.85
N ALA A 20 12.26 12.76 17.32
CA ALA A 20 13.50 13.03 16.60
C ALA A 20 13.25 13.70 15.24
N LEU A 21 12.08 13.46 14.65
CA LEU A 21 11.67 14.10 13.38
C LEU A 21 11.07 15.50 13.59
N ALA A 22 10.70 15.84 14.82
CA ALA A 22 9.94 17.06 15.11
C ALA A 22 10.67 18.34 14.69
N GLY A 23 11.98 18.41 14.88
CA GLY A 23 12.81 19.58 14.48
C GLY A 23 12.86 19.77 12.98
N GLU A 24 13.09 18.70 12.22
CA GLU A 24 13.14 18.71 10.76
C GLU A 24 11.79 19.08 10.16
N LEU A 25 10.70 18.61 10.74
CA LEU A 25 9.33 18.80 10.25
C LEU A 25 8.64 20.04 10.84
N GLY A 26 9.33 20.84 11.66
CA GLY A 26 8.77 22.05 12.27
C GLY A 26 7.59 21.79 13.23
N LEU A 27 7.55 20.60 13.87
CA LEU A 27 6.46 20.24 14.75
C LEU A 27 6.63 20.80 16.15
N THR A 28 5.56 21.34 16.71
CA THR A 28 5.52 21.77 18.10
C THR A 28 5.41 20.56 19.05
N PRO A 29 5.84 20.70 20.34
CA PRO A 29 5.68 19.64 21.33
C PRO A 29 4.21 19.20 21.53
N MET A 30 3.26 20.11 21.30
CA MET A 30 1.84 19.80 21.36
C MET A 30 1.41 18.88 20.20
N GLN A 31 1.85 19.18 18.98
CA GLN A 31 1.55 18.34 17.79
C GLN A 31 2.13 16.94 17.97
N VAL A 32 3.39 16.81 18.42
CA VAL A 32 3.99 15.49 18.70
C VAL A 32 3.18 14.72 19.74
N ARG A 33 2.69 15.38 20.80
CA ARG A 33 1.82 14.76 21.80
C ARG A 33 0.49 14.29 21.22
N ILE A 34 -0.11 15.05 20.28
CA ILE A 34 -1.35 14.68 19.58
C ILE A 34 -1.09 13.45 18.72
N PHE A 35 -0.03 13.43 17.91
CA PHE A 35 0.33 12.29 17.09
C PHE A 35 0.52 11.02 17.91
N ARG A 36 1.25 11.10 19.01
CA ARG A 36 1.50 9.94 19.88
C ARG A 36 0.23 9.47 20.58
N ARG A 37 -0.49 10.35 21.24
CA ARG A 37 -1.60 9.98 22.12
C ARG A 37 -2.88 9.63 21.37
N TYR A 38 -3.22 10.40 20.34
CA TYR A 38 -4.50 10.26 19.63
C TYR A 38 -4.33 9.49 18.31
N HIS A 39 -3.36 9.85 17.49
CA HIS A 39 -3.12 9.18 16.22
C HIS A 39 -2.48 7.80 16.40
N GLY A 40 -1.82 7.55 17.53
CA GLY A 40 -1.19 6.28 17.86
C GLY A 40 0.17 6.08 17.20
N LEU A 41 0.79 7.17 16.73
CA LEU A 41 2.10 7.16 16.08
C LEU A 41 3.21 7.33 17.13
N GLY A 42 4.17 6.44 17.17
CA GLY A 42 5.28 6.48 18.14
C GLY A 42 6.65 6.55 17.47
N GLU A 43 6.84 5.71 16.48
CA GLU A 43 8.10 5.58 15.73
C GLU A 43 7.79 5.36 14.26
N VAL A 44 8.78 5.60 13.41
CA VAL A 44 8.75 5.22 12.00
C VAL A 44 9.91 4.30 11.66
N SER A 45 9.67 3.40 10.73
CA SER A 45 10.69 2.56 10.14
C SER A 45 11.62 3.41 9.27
N ARG A 46 12.94 3.31 9.46
CA ARG A 46 13.97 4.05 8.70
C ARG A 46 15.23 3.23 8.52
N ASP A 47 15.82 3.36 7.35
CA ASP A 47 17.17 2.87 7.06
C ASP A 47 17.98 3.96 6.37
N ALA A 48 18.75 4.69 7.15
CA ALA A 48 19.56 5.80 6.63
C ALA A 48 20.67 5.32 5.66
N GLY A 49 21.15 4.08 5.79
CA GLY A 49 22.21 3.51 4.98
C GLY A 49 21.74 2.68 3.79
N GLY A 50 20.51 2.20 3.81
CA GLY A 50 19.98 1.34 2.77
C GLY A 50 19.41 2.12 1.57
N SER A 51 19.43 1.49 0.41
CA SER A 51 18.85 2.00 -0.83
C SER A 51 17.41 1.54 -1.03
N LEU A 52 16.72 2.12 -2.02
CA LEU A 52 15.42 1.59 -2.45
C LEU A 52 15.57 0.16 -3.00
N LEU A 53 16.65 -0.13 -3.70
CA LEU A 53 16.94 -1.48 -4.20
C LEU A 53 17.01 -2.50 -3.05
N ASP A 54 17.64 -2.16 -1.93
CA ASP A 54 17.74 -3.05 -0.77
C ASP A 54 16.37 -3.34 -0.16
N LEU A 55 15.49 -2.36 -0.07
CA LEU A 55 14.11 -2.55 0.39
C LEU A 55 13.34 -3.50 -0.55
N LEU A 56 13.38 -3.23 -1.85
CA LEU A 56 12.67 -4.04 -2.86
C LEU A 56 13.24 -5.46 -2.93
N ARG A 57 14.59 -5.63 -2.85
CA ARG A 57 15.27 -6.92 -2.79
C ARG A 57 14.80 -7.72 -1.57
N GLY A 58 14.75 -7.08 -0.40
CA GLY A 58 14.26 -7.73 0.83
C GLY A 58 12.82 -8.22 0.70
N ALA A 59 11.94 -7.43 0.07
CA ALA A 59 10.56 -7.84 -0.18
C ALA A 59 10.48 -8.99 -1.21
N ALA A 60 11.22 -8.91 -2.32
CA ALA A 60 11.22 -9.94 -3.35
C ALA A 60 11.78 -11.28 -2.83
N ALA A 61 12.78 -11.27 -1.96
CA ALA A 61 13.37 -12.45 -1.36
C ALA A 61 12.35 -13.29 -0.56
N GLY A 62 11.28 -12.68 -0.04
CA GLY A 62 10.19 -13.37 0.64
C GLY A 62 9.21 -14.10 -0.28
N LEU A 63 9.31 -13.93 -1.61
CA LEU A 63 8.43 -14.55 -2.59
C LEU A 63 8.95 -15.94 -3.01
N GLY A 64 8.96 -16.90 -2.08
CA GLY A 64 9.42 -18.28 -2.37
C GLY A 64 8.72 -18.94 -3.57
N ALA A 65 7.49 -18.51 -3.88
CA ALA A 65 6.75 -18.99 -5.05
C ALA A 65 7.33 -18.50 -6.40
N LEU A 66 8.22 -17.52 -6.41
CA LEU A 66 8.90 -17.03 -7.61
C LEU A 66 10.04 -17.98 -8.03
N SER A 67 10.70 -18.62 -7.07
CA SER A 67 11.87 -19.47 -7.32
C SER A 67 11.58 -20.59 -8.34
N GLY A 68 12.36 -20.63 -9.42
CA GLY A 68 12.19 -21.53 -10.56
C GLY A 68 11.07 -21.14 -11.54
N ARG A 69 10.41 -20.01 -11.32
CA ARG A 69 9.33 -19.48 -12.17
C ARG A 69 9.64 -18.11 -12.75
N GLU A 70 10.87 -17.65 -12.65
CA GLU A 70 11.31 -16.33 -13.10
C GLU A 70 10.99 -16.12 -14.59
N HIS A 71 11.10 -17.16 -15.39
CA HIS A 71 10.80 -17.19 -16.84
C HIS A 71 9.31 -17.00 -17.15
N LEU A 72 8.41 -17.19 -16.18
CA LEU A 72 6.97 -16.98 -16.32
C LEU A 72 6.56 -15.53 -16.06
N VAL A 73 7.44 -14.70 -15.50
CA VAL A 73 7.15 -13.30 -15.23
C VAL A 73 7.09 -12.52 -16.53
N ARG A 74 5.89 -12.08 -16.90
CA ARG A 74 5.62 -11.30 -18.12
C ARG A 74 5.60 -9.80 -17.89
N TYR A 75 5.32 -9.36 -16.68
CA TYR A 75 5.20 -7.95 -16.31
C TYR A 75 5.77 -7.70 -14.91
N VAL A 76 6.42 -6.54 -14.76
CA VAL A 76 6.80 -6.00 -13.45
C VAL A 76 6.12 -4.65 -13.27
N LEU A 77 5.43 -4.44 -12.16
CA LEU A 77 4.75 -3.19 -11.83
C LEU A 77 5.30 -2.66 -10.51
N HIS A 78 5.87 -1.45 -10.54
CA HIS A 78 6.32 -0.77 -9.34
C HIS A 78 5.29 0.27 -8.92
N ALA A 79 4.56 -0.02 -7.84
CA ALA A 79 3.63 0.90 -7.21
C ALA A 79 4.38 1.91 -6.34
N ARG A 80 4.10 3.20 -6.55
CA ARG A 80 4.75 4.30 -5.83
C ARG A 80 3.78 5.46 -5.59
N SER A 81 4.03 6.21 -4.51
CA SER A 81 3.21 7.39 -4.15
C SER A 81 3.72 8.65 -4.82
N PHE A 82 5.05 8.76 -4.99
CA PHE A 82 5.69 9.93 -5.59
C PHE A 82 6.12 9.68 -7.03
N PRO A 83 6.08 10.71 -7.90
CA PRO A 83 6.52 10.59 -9.29
C PRO A 83 7.99 10.23 -9.44
N THR A 84 8.84 10.72 -8.54
CA THR A 84 10.28 10.46 -8.53
C THR A 84 10.65 9.83 -7.19
N VAL A 85 11.24 8.63 -7.24
CA VAL A 85 11.62 7.87 -6.04
C VAL A 85 13.12 7.64 -5.94
N VAL A 86 13.85 7.91 -7.02
CA VAL A 86 15.32 7.87 -7.10
C VAL A 86 15.82 8.92 -8.11
N PRO A 87 17.08 9.42 -7.95
CA PRO A 87 17.66 10.31 -8.95
C PRO A 87 18.01 9.57 -10.24
N TYR A 88 17.86 10.26 -11.37
CA TYR A 88 18.33 9.77 -12.67
C TYR A 88 19.87 9.64 -12.65
N PRO A 89 20.49 8.62 -13.26
CA PRO A 89 19.91 7.58 -14.13
C PRO A 89 19.59 6.23 -13.43
N HIS A 90 19.52 6.19 -12.10
CA HIS A 90 19.31 4.95 -11.35
C HIS A 90 17.93 4.35 -11.64
N ASP A 91 17.90 3.02 -11.82
CA ASP A 91 16.66 2.24 -11.98
C ASP A 91 16.72 0.98 -11.10
N PRO A 92 16.40 1.11 -9.81
CA PRO A 92 16.47 0.00 -8.86
C PRO A 92 15.53 -1.16 -9.21
N VAL A 93 14.46 -0.90 -9.97
CA VAL A 93 13.55 -1.97 -10.38
C VAL A 93 14.18 -2.82 -11.48
N ARG A 94 14.83 -2.20 -12.47
CA ARG A 94 15.57 -2.92 -13.52
C ARG A 94 16.77 -3.67 -12.94
N GLU A 95 17.48 -3.07 -11.99
CA GLU A 95 18.56 -3.74 -11.26
C GLU A 95 18.05 -4.99 -10.54
N LEU A 96 16.93 -4.87 -9.81
CA LEU A 96 16.30 -6.01 -9.16
C LEU A 96 15.83 -7.08 -10.15
N CYS A 97 15.26 -6.71 -11.30
CA CYS A 97 14.86 -7.66 -12.34
C CYS A 97 16.06 -8.50 -12.82
N ALA A 98 17.21 -7.86 -13.03
CA ALA A 98 18.43 -8.55 -13.43
C ALA A 98 18.94 -9.49 -12.31
N GLU A 99 18.94 -9.05 -11.05
CA GLU A 99 19.30 -9.89 -9.89
C GLU A 99 18.39 -11.12 -9.71
N LEU A 100 17.10 -10.95 -9.99
CA LEU A 100 16.12 -12.04 -9.95
C LEU A 100 16.20 -12.98 -11.17
N GLY A 101 17.02 -12.68 -12.16
CA GLY A 101 17.12 -13.47 -13.39
C GLY A 101 15.88 -13.42 -14.28
N LEU A 102 15.12 -12.33 -14.22
CA LEU A 102 13.98 -12.12 -15.12
C LEU A 102 14.49 -11.85 -16.55
N ASP A 103 13.61 -12.08 -17.55
CA ASP A 103 13.89 -11.75 -18.94
C ASP A 103 14.33 -10.27 -19.06
N PRO A 104 15.48 -9.95 -19.70
CA PRO A 104 15.92 -8.58 -19.88
C PRO A 104 14.91 -7.69 -20.63
N GLY A 105 14.05 -8.29 -21.46
CA GLY A 105 12.98 -7.62 -22.18
C GLY A 105 11.69 -7.46 -21.39
N VAL A 106 11.60 -7.94 -20.14
CA VAL A 106 10.36 -7.84 -19.35
C VAL A 106 9.90 -6.39 -19.24
N PRO A 107 8.63 -6.08 -19.58
CA PRO A 107 8.08 -4.75 -19.40
C PRO A 107 8.02 -4.36 -17.92
N VAL A 108 8.56 -3.18 -17.58
CA VAL A 108 8.50 -2.60 -16.23
C VAL A 108 7.66 -1.34 -16.27
N PHE A 109 6.61 -1.30 -15.49
CA PHE A 109 5.69 -0.16 -15.38
C PHE A 109 5.80 0.52 -14.02
N ALA A 110 5.86 1.85 -14.02
CA ALA A 110 5.69 2.64 -12.82
C ALA A 110 4.20 3.02 -12.66
N VAL A 111 3.61 2.66 -11.52
CA VAL A 111 2.21 2.89 -11.21
C VAL A 111 2.13 3.87 -10.03
N GLY A 112 1.82 5.15 -10.30
CA GLY A 112 1.84 6.21 -9.29
C GLY A 112 0.61 7.14 -9.29
N HIS A 113 -0.39 6.87 -10.16
CA HIS A 113 -1.51 7.78 -10.38
C HIS A 113 -2.51 7.86 -9.21
N HIS A 114 -2.51 6.88 -8.32
CA HIS A 114 -3.36 6.84 -7.12
C HIS A 114 -2.58 7.15 -5.82
N ALA A 115 -1.36 7.72 -5.93
CA ALA A 115 -0.46 7.95 -4.80
C ALA A 115 -0.39 6.69 -3.90
N CYS A 116 -0.60 6.78 -2.58
CA CYS A 116 -0.51 5.64 -1.66
C CYS A 116 -1.49 4.48 -1.96
N ALA A 117 -2.54 4.71 -2.76
CA ALA A 117 -3.46 3.66 -3.22
C ALA A 117 -2.97 2.94 -4.49
N SER A 118 -1.81 3.33 -5.07
CA SER A 118 -1.29 2.74 -6.31
C SER A 118 -0.93 1.27 -6.19
N GLY A 119 -0.69 0.75 -4.97
CA GLY A 119 -0.49 -0.68 -4.74
C GLY A 119 -1.69 -1.53 -5.18
N LEU A 120 -2.90 -1.06 -4.88
CA LEU A 120 -4.14 -1.74 -5.29
C LEU A 120 -4.36 -1.63 -6.81
N LEU A 121 -4.08 -0.44 -7.39
CA LEU A 121 -4.13 -0.26 -8.84
C LEU A 121 -3.15 -1.18 -9.56
N ALA A 122 -1.94 -1.35 -9.03
CA ALA A 122 -0.93 -2.22 -9.64
C ALA A 122 -1.36 -3.69 -9.65
N ILE A 123 -2.01 -4.17 -8.58
CA ILE A 123 -2.57 -5.53 -8.53
C ILE A 123 -3.68 -5.70 -9.57
N ASP A 124 -4.63 -4.75 -9.66
CA ASP A 124 -5.71 -4.81 -10.66
C ASP A 124 -5.17 -4.75 -12.09
N ALA A 125 -4.23 -3.84 -12.35
CA ALA A 125 -3.59 -3.70 -13.66
C ALA A 125 -2.81 -4.97 -14.05
N ALA A 126 -2.04 -5.55 -13.14
CA ALA A 126 -1.33 -6.80 -13.36
C ALA A 126 -2.29 -7.93 -13.77
N GLY A 127 -3.39 -8.09 -13.04
CA GLY A 127 -4.40 -9.09 -13.37
C GLY A 127 -5.05 -8.88 -14.73
N ARG A 128 -5.29 -7.63 -15.15
CA ARG A 128 -5.83 -7.29 -16.48
C ARG A 128 -4.84 -7.57 -17.60
N LEU A 129 -3.56 -7.24 -17.39
CA LEU A 129 -2.49 -7.53 -18.36
C LEU A 129 -2.35 -9.03 -18.57
N LEU A 130 -2.29 -9.82 -17.51
CA LEU A 130 -2.22 -11.28 -17.60
C LEU A 130 -3.46 -11.90 -18.24
N ALA A 131 -4.66 -11.36 -17.97
CA ALA A 131 -5.89 -11.81 -18.60
C ALA A 131 -5.90 -11.51 -20.11
N ALA A 132 -5.29 -10.41 -20.54
CA ALA A 132 -5.15 -10.05 -21.96
C ALA A 132 -4.11 -10.90 -22.70
N ASP A 133 -3.05 -11.33 -22.00
CA ASP A 133 -2.05 -12.28 -22.55
C ASP A 133 -2.66 -13.63 -22.89
N GLY A 134 -3.60 -14.11 -22.06
CA GLY A 134 -4.26 -15.38 -22.23
C GLY A 134 -3.41 -16.62 -21.88
N ASP A 135 -2.15 -16.44 -21.44
CA ASP A 135 -1.30 -17.51 -20.95
C ASP A 135 -1.63 -17.81 -19.48
N PRO A 136 -2.16 -19.01 -19.15
CA PRO A 136 -2.56 -19.35 -17.78
C PRO A 136 -1.37 -19.45 -16.81
N ASP A 137 -0.17 -19.69 -17.30
CA ASP A 137 1.04 -19.84 -16.49
C ASP A 137 1.77 -18.51 -16.29
N ALA A 138 1.40 -17.46 -17.04
CA ALA A 138 2.01 -16.15 -16.95
C ALA A 138 1.83 -15.54 -15.56
N LEU A 139 2.87 -14.87 -15.08
CA LEU A 139 2.93 -14.20 -13.79
C LEU A 139 3.25 -12.71 -13.98
N ALA A 140 2.79 -11.90 -13.02
CA ALA A 140 3.26 -10.54 -12.87
C ALA A 140 3.83 -10.32 -11.47
N LEU A 141 4.96 -9.61 -11.40
CA LEU A 141 5.57 -9.20 -10.15
C LEU A 141 5.13 -7.76 -9.83
N VAL A 142 4.40 -7.58 -8.74
CA VAL A 142 4.06 -6.27 -8.22
C VAL A 142 4.99 -5.95 -7.05
N LEU A 143 5.65 -4.82 -7.13
CA LEU A 143 6.56 -4.28 -6.12
C LEU A 143 5.97 -2.97 -5.59
N ALA A 144 6.08 -2.74 -4.29
CA ALA A 144 5.74 -1.49 -3.64
C ALA A 144 6.83 -1.14 -2.63
N GLY A 145 7.33 0.09 -2.64
CA GLY A 145 8.35 0.53 -1.70
C GLY A 145 8.92 1.87 -2.13
N GLU A 146 9.18 2.70 -1.14
CA GLU A 146 9.72 4.04 -1.32
C GLU A 146 10.58 4.41 -0.11
N LYS A 147 11.42 5.43 -0.29
CA LYS A 147 12.22 6.01 0.78
C LYS A 147 11.73 7.43 1.08
N ALA A 148 11.72 7.78 2.36
CA ALA A 148 11.35 9.11 2.83
C ALA A 148 12.60 10.00 2.90
N PHE A 149 13.15 10.39 1.74
CA PHE A 149 14.43 11.07 1.61
C PHE A 149 14.34 12.61 1.55
N THR A 150 13.13 13.17 1.63
CA THR A 150 12.92 14.62 1.78
C THR A 150 11.92 14.91 2.91
N PRO A 151 11.92 16.12 3.49
CA PRO A 151 10.92 16.49 4.49
C PRO A 151 9.48 16.29 4.02
N GLU A 152 9.19 16.58 2.74
CA GLU A 152 7.86 16.39 2.14
C GLU A 152 7.49 14.91 2.03
N ALA A 153 8.49 14.03 1.84
CA ALA A 153 8.30 12.59 1.82
C ALA A 153 8.41 11.96 3.22
N ALA A 154 8.58 12.77 4.26
CA ALA A 154 8.71 12.29 5.64
C ALA A 154 7.38 12.30 6.41
N ALA A 155 6.40 13.11 5.98
CA ALA A 155 5.13 13.23 6.69
C ALA A 155 3.95 13.51 5.76
N VAL A 156 2.78 13.02 6.17
CA VAL A 156 1.48 13.47 5.67
C VAL A 156 1.01 14.58 6.61
N PRO A 157 0.92 15.83 6.16
CA PRO A 157 0.63 16.97 7.03
C PRO A 157 -0.60 16.74 7.91
N GLY A 158 -0.47 16.99 9.21
CA GLY A 158 -1.55 16.83 10.19
C GLY A 158 -2.07 15.42 10.40
N SER A 159 -1.55 14.41 9.69
CA SER A 159 -2.14 13.06 9.67
C SER A 159 -1.19 11.95 10.07
N SER A 160 -0.01 11.83 9.43
CA SER A 160 0.88 10.68 9.61
C SER A 160 2.35 11.02 9.36
N PHE A 161 3.21 10.03 9.63
CA PHE A 161 4.61 10.02 9.22
C PHE A 161 4.86 8.85 8.28
N PHE A 162 5.62 9.10 7.22
CA PHE A 162 6.06 8.03 6.35
C PHE A 162 7.20 7.24 6.97
N GLY A 163 7.05 5.93 6.96
CA GLY A 163 8.11 4.97 7.24
C GLY A 163 8.69 4.39 5.96
N GLU A 164 9.84 3.77 6.05
CA GLU A 164 10.48 3.04 4.96
C GLU A 164 10.18 1.55 5.08
N GLY A 165 9.88 0.93 3.96
CA GLY A 165 9.58 -0.48 3.84
C GLY A 165 9.19 -0.82 2.41
N ALA A 166 9.10 -2.10 2.13
CA ALA A 166 8.67 -2.58 0.83
C ALA A 166 7.72 -3.78 0.96
N GLY A 167 6.92 -3.97 -0.06
CA GLY A 167 6.08 -5.13 -0.25
C GLY A 167 6.23 -5.68 -1.66
N ALA A 168 5.98 -6.96 -1.81
CA ALA A 168 5.94 -7.61 -3.11
C ALA A 168 4.81 -8.62 -3.16
N CYS A 169 4.19 -8.80 -4.32
CA CYS A 169 3.33 -9.94 -4.56
C CYS A 169 3.50 -10.49 -5.97
N LEU A 170 3.23 -11.78 -6.08
CA LEU A 170 3.20 -12.50 -7.34
C LEU A 170 1.74 -12.67 -7.73
N VAL A 171 1.35 -12.09 -8.87
CA VAL A 171 -0.03 -12.10 -9.40
C VAL A 171 -0.14 -13.15 -10.51
N SER A 172 -1.25 -13.87 -10.53
CA SER A 172 -1.62 -14.86 -11.55
C SER A 172 -3.06 -14.61 -12.03
N ALA A 173 -3.33 -14.98 -13.29
CA ALA A 173 -4.68 -15.01 -13.84
C ALA A 173 -5.37 -16.37 -13.72
N SER A 174 -4.66 -17.44 -13.36
CA SER A 174 -5.14 -18.83 -13.35
C SER A 174 -5.54 -19.37 -11.96
N GLY A 175 -5.43 -18.56 -10.92
CA GLY A 175 -5.81 -18.94 -9.57
C GLY A 175 -4.68 -18.79 -8.56
N GLY A 176 -5.05 -18.80 -7.29
CA GLY A 176 -4.14 -18.60 -6.17
C GLY A 176 -4.93 -18.53 -4.87
N ARG A 177 -4.22 -18.33 -3.78
CA ARG A 177 -4.82 -18.32 -2.45
C ARG A 177 -5.71 -17.09 -2.22
N ASP A 178 -5.23 -15.92 -2.60
CA ASP A 178 -5.91 -14.64 -2.38
C ASP A 178 -6.54 -14.17 -3.69
N ARG A 179 -7.78 -14.59 -3.94
CA ARG A 179 -8.50 -14.30 -5.17
C ARG A 179 -9.13 -12.92 -5.11
N VAL A 180 -8.81 -12.04 -6.06
CA VAL A 180 -9.45 -10.73 -6.19
C VAL A 180 -10.89 -10.91 -6.66
N LEU A 181 -11.85 -10.51 -5.84
CA LEU A 181 -13.28 -10.54 -6.15
C LEU A 181 -13.73 -9.24 -6.79
N SER A 182 -13.20 -8.11 -6.33
CA SER A 182 -13.54 -6.78 -6.86
C SER A 182 -12.46 -5.76 -6.56
N TYR A 183 -12.45 -4.71 -7.38
CA TYR A 183 -11.70 -3.47 -7.14
C TYR A 183 -12.64 -2.28 -7.39
N ALA A 184 -12.66 -1.32 -6.48
CA ALA A 184 -13.38 -0.07 -6.60
C ALA A 184 -12.45 1.10 -6.29
N VAL A 185 -12.59 2.17 -7.06
CA VAL A 185 -11.86 3.42 -6.85
C VAL A 185 -12.76 4.61 -7.14
N ASP A 186 -12.68 5.63 -6.29
CA ASP A 186 -13.25 6.95 -6.47
C ASP A 186 -12.09 7.93 -6.73
N LEU A 187 -12.03 8.47 -7.93
CA LEU A 187 -11.00 9.43 -8.35
C LEU A 187 -11.55 10.84 -8.27
N ARG A 188 -10.84 11.71 -7.56
CA ARG A 188 -11.18 13.09 -7.32
C ARG A 188 -10.19 14.01 -8.02
N GLY A 189 -10.44 14.30 -9.30
CA GLY A 189 -9.60 15.15 -10.13
C GLY A 189 -9.57 16.61 -9.67
N GLU A 190 -10.57 17.06 -8.94
CA GLU A 190 -10.62 18.41 -8.36
C GLU A 190 -9.47 18.72 -7.39
N PHE A 191 -8.78 17.69 -6.89
CA PHE A 191 -7.57 17.81 -6.08
C PHE A 191 -6.29 17.98 -6.91
N ASP A 192 -6.36 17.83 -8.24
CA ASP A 192 -5.23 18.04 -9.17
C ASP A 192 -5.18 19.49 -9.72
N THR A 193 -5.54 20.46 -8.92
CA THR A 193 -5.57 21.86 -9.34
C THR A 193 -4.41 22.67 -8.76
N VAL A 194 -4.10 23.81 -9.39
CA VAL A 194 -3.14 24.79 -8.88
C VAL A 194 -3.79 25.63 -7.76
N ARG A 195 -4.39 24.96 -6.79
CA ARG A 195 -4.98 25.57 -5.59
C ARG A 195 -3.95 25.65 -4.46
N ASP A 196 -4.26 26.46 -3.46
CA ASP A 196 -3.49 26.48 -2.22
C ASP A 196 -3.42 25.08 -1.59
N ARG A 197 -2.20 24.63 -1.29
CA ARG A 197 -1.95 23.29 -0.75
C ARG A 197 -2.67 23.07 0.59
N ALA A 198 -2.71 24.08 1.45
CA ALA A 198 -3.35 23.96 2.76
C ALA A 198 -4.87 23.83 2.64
N GLU A 199 -5.49 24.51 1.66
CA GLU A 199 -6.91 24.35 1.38
C GLU A 199 -7.22 22.94 0.88
N LEU A 200 -6.42 22.41 -0.06
CA LEU A 200 -6.59 21.05 -0.57
C LEU A 200 -6.41 20.00 0.52
N GLU A 201 -5.42 20.15 1.39
CA GLU A 201 -5.19 19.25 2.52
C GLU A 201 -6.37 19.26 3.51
N SER A 202 -6.90 20.44 3.83
CA SER A 202 -8.06 20.61 4.71
C SER A 202 -9.32 19.97 4.12
N GLU A 203 -9.57 20.18 2.83
CA GLU A 203 -10.71 19.60 2.13
C GLU A 203 -10.58 18.07 2.01
N PHE A 204 -9.39 17.57 1.68
CA PHE A 204 -9.12 16.13 1.65
C PHE A 204 -9.42 15.48 3.00
N GLN A 205 -8.95 16.07 4.10
CA GLN A 205 -9.24 15.55 5.44
C GLN A 205 -10.73 15.55 5.76
N ARG A 206 -11.47 16.56 5.30
CA ARG A 206 -12.93 16.67 5.50
C ARG A 206 -13.70 15.55 4.82
N ILE A 207 -13.32 15.16 3.60
CA ILE A 207 -14.02 14.13 2.82
C ILE A 207 -13.49 12.72 3.06
N TYR A 208 -12.28 12.59 3.64
CA TYR A 208 -11.52 11.34 3.75
C TYR A 208 -12.36 10.17 4.29
N GLY A 209 -13.02 10.35 5.42
CA GLY A 209 -13.75 9.25 6.08
C GLY A 209 -14.91 8.73 5.23
N GLU A 210 -15.73 9.63 4.69
CA GLU A 210 -16.89 9.28 3.86
C GLU A 210 -16.46 8.70 2.51
N ALA A 211 -15.48 9.30 1.84
CA ALA A 211 -15.03 8.84 0.54
C ALA A 211 -14.37 7.45 0.62
N LEU A 212 -13.53 7.21 1.64
CA LEU A 212 -12.92 5.89 1.82
C LEU A 212 -13.96 4.82 2.22
N ALA A 213 -14.91 5.17 3.09
CA ALA A 213 -16.01 4.27 3.43
C ALA A 213 -16.89 3.95 2.21
N ALA A 214 -17.16 4.93 1.35
CA ALA A 214 -17.89 4.72 0.10
C ALA A 214 -17.13 3.78 -0.85
N ALA A 215 -15.82 3.93 -0.99
CA ALA A 215 -14.99 3.03 -1.80
C ALA A 215 -15.03 1.58 -1.27
N VAL A 216 -14.97 1.40 0.06
CA VAL A 216 -15.09 0.08 0.70
C VAL A 216 -16.46 -0.53 0.42
N ARG A 217 -17.57 0.22 0.61
CA ARG A 217 -18.93 -0.26 0.31
C ARG A 217 -19.06 -0.67 -1.15
N ALA A 218 -18.59 0.16 -2.07
CA ALA A 218 -18.65 -0.13 -3.50
C ALA A 218 -17.86 -1.40 -3.88
N ALA A 219 -16.69 -1.62 -3.27
CA ALA A 219 -15.93 -2.84 -3.50
C ALA A 219 -16.66 -4.08 -2.96
N VAL A 220 -17.19 -4.01 -1.74
CA VAL A 220 -17.93 -5.10 -1.09
C VAL A 220 -19.20 -5.44 -1.86
N GLU A 221 -19.95 -4.45 -2.32
CA GLU A 221 -21.15 -4.62 -3.15
C GLU A 221 -20.82 -5.29 -4.50
N ARG A 222 -19.77 -4.81 -5.20
CA ARG A 222 -19.31 -5.41 -6.46
C ARG A 222 -18.84 -6.86 -6.30
N ALA A 223 -18.30 -7.20 -5.14
CA ALA A 223 -17.90 -8.57 -4.81
C ALA A 223 -19.09 -9.48 -4.50
N GLY A 224 -20.31 -8.95 -4.30
CA GLY A 224 -21.48 -9.70 -3.86
C GLY A 224 -21.33 -10.24 -2.42
N VAL A 225 -20.55 -9.56 -1.57
CA VAL A 225 -20.23 -9.98 -0.20
C VAL A 225 -20.95 -9.07 0.80
N ALA A 226 -21.47 -9.64 1.89
CA ALA A 226 -21.94 -8.82 3.01
C ALA A 226 -20.76 -8.29 3.84
N LEU A 227 -20.80 -7.02 4.24
CA LEU A 227 -19.70 -6.36 4.97
C LEU A 227 -19.39 -7.08 6.29
N GLU A 228 -20.39 -7.63 6.95
CA GLU A 228 -20.27 -8.38 8.21
C GLU A 228 -19.43 -9.66 8.06
N ARG A 229 -19.39 -10.22 6.84
CA ARG A 229 -18.58 -11.40 6.49
C ARG A 229 -17.13 -11.08 6.24
N VAL A 230 -16.77 -9.81 6.02
CA VAL A 230 -15.37 -9.39 5.87
C VAL A 230 -14.63 -9.66 7.17
N THR A 231 -13.63 -10.53 7.13
CA THR A 231 -12.89 -10.97 8.34
C THR A 231 -11.85 -9.97 8.80
N ALA A 232 -11.26 -9.20 7.88
CA ALA A 232 -10.27 -8.17 8.16
C ALA A 232 -10.30 -7.04 7.14
N VAL A 233 -9.93 -5.84 7.57
CA VAL A 233 -9.54 -4.74 6.71
C VAL A 233 -8.03 -4.52 6.86
N LEU A 234 -7.31 -4.57 5.76
CA LEU A 234 -5.88 -4.28 5.65
C LEU A 234 -5.72 -2.84 5.13
N PRO A 235 -5.51 -1.88 6.02
CA PRO A 235 -5.54 -0.47 5.71
C PRO A 235 -4.21 0.03 5.13
N HIS A 236 -4.18 1.25 4.59
CA HIS A 236 -2.95 2.03 4.64
C HIS A 236 -2.78 2.59 6.07
N ASN A 237 -1.53 2.60 6.58
CA ASN A 237 -1.23 2.79 8.01
C ASN A 237 -1.15 4.28 8.40
N VAL A 238 -2.11 5.10 7.96
CA VAL A 238 -2.06 6.54 8.17
C VAL A 238 -2.15 6.93 9.65
N ASN A 239 -3.19 6.54 10.37
CA ASN A 239 -3.33 6.68 11.81
C ASN A 239 -4.61 5.99 12.33
N ARG A 240 -4.71 5.82 13.65
CA ARG A 240 -5.86 5.16 14.29
C ARG A 240 -7.15 5.97 14.22
N VAL A 241 -7.08 7.30 14.35
CA VAL A 241 -8.26 8.17 14.39
C VAL A 241 -9.01 8.12 13.07
N ALA A 242 -8.28 8.24 11.96
CA ALA A 242 -8.84 8.16 10.62
C ALA A 242 -9.59 6.83 10.39
N TRP A 243 -8.97 5.70 10.75
CA TRP A 243 -9.59 4.39 10.59
C TRP A 243 -10.76 4.15 11.55
N HIS A 244 -10.71 4.66 12.79
CA HIS A 244 -11.85 4.60 13.71
C HIS A 244 -13.05 5.40 13.18
N GLN A 245 -12.80 6.52 12.48
CA GLN A 245 -13.86 7.27 11.79
C GLN A 245 -14.47 6.45 10.65
N VAL A 246 -13.66 5.86 9.77
CA VAL A 246 -14.11 4.98 8.69
C VAL A 246 -14.94 3.82 9.22
N CYS A 247 -14.47 3.15 10.28
CA CYS A 247 -15.20 2.05 10.93
C CYS A 247 -16.58 2.49 11.44
N ARG A 248 -16.67 3.66 12.06
CA ARG A 248 -17.94 4.21 12.56
C ARG A 248 -18.93 4.47 11.42
N ILE A 249 -18.44 5.05 10.31
CA ILE A 249 -19.26 5.32 9.12
C ILE A 249 -19.74 4.02 8.48
N LEU A 250 -18.90 2.98 8.46
CA LEU A 250 -19.22 1.67 7.91
C LEU A 250 -20.11 0.82 8.83
N GLY A 251 -20.14 1.08 10.13
CA GLY A 251 -20.67 0.15 11.15
C GLY A 251 -19.80 -1.10 11.30
N TYR A 252 -18.49 -1.00 11.00
CA TYR A 252 -17.57 -2.14 10.99
C TYR A 252 -16.73 -2.21 12.28
N PRO A 253 -16.49 -3.41 12.85
CA PRO A 253 -15.70 -3.56 14.07
C PRO A 253 -14.25 -3.13 13.88
N ARG A 254 -13.81 -2.14 14.65
CA ARG A 254 -12.43 -1.60 14.57
C ARG A 254 -11.36 -2.64 14.90
N GLU A 255 -11.69 -3.66 15.68
CA GLU A 255 -10.81 -4.76 16.09
C GLU A 255 -10.42 -5.67 14.91
N ARG A 256 -11.16 -5.59 13.81
CA ARG A 256 -10.88 -6.30 12.56
C ARG A 256 -10.05 -5.46 11.57
N VAL A 257 -9.69 -4.22 11.92
CA VAL A 257 -8.76 -3.41 11.13
C VAL A 257 -7.34 -3.63 11.63
N VAL A 258 -6.41 -3.97 10.73
CA VAL A 258 -5.01 -4.28 11.08
C VAL A 258 -4.22 -2.99 11.21
N LEU A 259 -4.11 -2.45 12.41
CA LEU A 259 -3.40 -1.20 12.74
C LEU A 259 -2.11 -1.43 13.55
N ASP A 260 -1.60 -2.65 13.53
CA ASP A 260 -0.45 -3.11 14.34
C ASP A 260 0.83 -2.33 14.04
N HIS A 261 1.01 -1.92 12.79
CA HIS A 261 2.20 -1.20 12.33
C HIS A 261 2.17 0.32 12.56
N VAL A 262 0.99 0.89 12.83
CA VAL A 262 0.84 2.35 13.05
C VAL A 262 1.76 2.87 14.17
N PRO A 263 1.92 2.19 15.33
CA PRO A 263 2.73 2.73 16.42
C PRO A 263 4.25 2.72 16.20
N THR A 264 4.76 1.79 15.40
CA THR A 264 6.20 1.48 15.36
C THR A 264 6.83 1.50 13.98
N VAL A 265 6.02 1.61 12.94
CA VAL A 265 6.48 1.59 11.54
C VAL A 265 6.06 2.86 10.80
N GLY A 266 4.88 3.39 11.11
CA GLY A 266 4.25 4.48 10.37
C GLY A 266 3.61 4.00 9.06
N HIS A 267 3.39 4.93 8.15
CA HIS A 267 2.79 4.71 6.84
C HIS A 267 3.90 4.40 5.81
N VAL A 268 3.97 3.18 5.29
CA VAL A 268 4.99 2.77 4.32
C VAL A 268 4.50 2.88 2.87
N PHE A 269 3.92 4.02 2.56
CA PHE A 269 3.47 4.36 1.21
C PHE A 269 2.52 3.30 0.62
N CYS A 270 2.80 2.78 -0.57
CA CYS A 270 2.01 1.74 -1.22
C CYS A 270 2.21 0.34 -0.62
N ALA A 271 3.18 0.15 0.29
CA ALA A 271 3.54 -1.17 0.82
C ALA A 271 2.72 -1.63 2.04
N ASP A 272 1.94 -0.76 2.66
CA ASP A 272 1.18 -1.05 3.88
C ASP A 272 0.34 -2.32 3.82
N HIS A 273 -0.32 -2.56 2.68
CA HIS A 273 -1.23 -3.70 2.52
C HIS A 273 -0.49 -5.03 2.58
N PHE A 274 0.75 -5.07 2.08
CA PHE A 274 1.59 -6.27 2.10
C PHE A 274 2.05 -6.60 3.52
N LEU A 275 2.46 -5.57 4.28
CA LEU A 275 2.80 -5.71 5.70
C LEU A 275 1.59 -6.20 6.51
N ASN A 276 0.46 -5.56 6.30
CA ASN A 276 -0.78 -5.88 7.00
C ASN A 276 -1.30 -7.27 6.61
N HIS A 277 -1.06 -7.74 5.38
CA HIS A 277 -1.40 -9.09 4.95
C HIS A 277 -0.63 -10.14 5.77
N ARG A 278 0.69 -9.98 5.93
CA ARG A 278 1.48 -10.87 6.80
C ARG A 278 0.94 -10.88 8.23
N THR A 279 0.72 -9.70 8.80
CA THR A 279 0.20 -9.57 10.17
C THR A 279 -1.18 -10.21 10.32
N ALA A 280 -2.09 -9.99 9.37
CA ALA A 280 -3.42 -10.60 9.37
C ALA A 280 -3.34 -12.14 9.31
N ARG A 281 -2.44 -12.69 8.50
CA ARG A 281 -2.17 -14.13 8.47
C ARG A 281 -1.64 -14.65 9.80
N GLN A 282 -0.66 -13.98 10.39
CA GLN A 282 -0.08 -14.35 11.69
C GLN A 282 -1.12 -14.32 12.82
N ARG A 283 -2.06 -13.39 12.76
CA ARG A 283 -3.18 -13.27 13.71
C ARG A 283 -4.34 -14.23 13.43
N GLY A 284 -4.28 -15.02 12.34
CA GLY A 284 -5.36 -15.93 11.94
C GLY A 284 -6.64 -15.20 11.50
N LEU A 285 -6.52 -13.95 11.04
CA LEU A 285 -7.65 -13.17 10.53
C LEU A 285 -8.02 -13.53 9.09
N LEU A 286 -7.04 -13.98 8.30
CA LEU A 286 -7.26 -14.47 6.94
C LEU A 286 -7.58 -15.96 7.02
N ARG A 287 -8.82 -16.33 6.73
CA ARG A 287 -9.31 -17.70 6.81
C ARG A 287 -9.65 -18.23 5.42
N PRO A 288 -9.35 -19.50 5.10
CA PRO A 288 -9.66 -20.09 3.81
C PRO A 288 -11.13 -19.91 3.42
N GLY A 289 -11.35 -19.39 2.21
CA GLY A 289 -12.69 -19.10 1.67
C GLY A 289 -13.37 -17.84 2.19
N GLU A 290 -12.81 -17.16 3.18
CA GLU A 290 -13.41 -15.96 3.74
C GLU A 290 -12.87 -14.67 3.07
N PRO A 291 -13.74 -13.64 2.93
CA PRO A 291 -13.35 -12.38 2.32
C PRO A 291 -12.62 -11.45 3.30
N TYR A 292 -11.68 -10.68 2.76
CA TYR A 292 -11.04 -9.55 3.44
C TYR A 292 -10.90 -8.36 2.47
N VAL A 293 -10.63 -7.18 3.00
CA VAL A 293 -10.54 -5.93 2.24
C VAL A 293 -9.15 -5.32 2.39
N MET A 294 -8.54 -4.89 1.30
CA MET A 294 -7.45 -3.91 1.28
C MET A 294 -8.02 -2.55 0.93
N ALA A 295 -7.71 -1.49 1.68
CA ALA A 295 -8.24 -0.16 1.40
C ALA A 295 -7.24 0.96 1.68
N ALA A 296 -7.17 1.92 0.76
CA ALA A 296 -6.27 3.06 0.85
C ALA A 296 -6.88 4.35 0.31
N ALA A 297 -6.42 5.46 0.84
CA ALA A 297 -6.56 6.76 0.20
C ALA A 297 -5.19 7.28 -0.21
N GLY A 298 -5.12 7.92 -1.35
CA GLY A 298 -3.93 8.61 -1.84
C GLY A 298 -4.24 10.05 -2.14
N ALA A 299 -3.35 10.96 -1.73
CA ALA A 299 -3.37 12.36 -2.07
C ALA A 299 -2.08 12.73 -2.79
N GLY A 300 -2.18 13.51 -3.86
CA GLY A 300 -1.03 13.90 -4.67
C GLY A 300 -1.50 14.77 -5.82
N ARG A 301 -1.27 14.34 -7.03
CA ARG A 301 -1.97 14.88 -8.21
C ARG A 301 -3.34 14.21 -8.30
N GLY A 302 -4.37 14.93 -7.86
CA GLY A 302 -5.68 14.35 -7.58
C GLY A 302 -5.73 13.59 -6.25
N ALA A 303 -6.90 13.08 -5.92
CA ALA A 303 -7.07 12.16 -4.82
C ALA A 303 -7.72 10.85 -5.30
N ALA A 304 -7.35 9.74 -4.67
CA ALA A 304 -7.90 8.43 -4.96
C ALA A 304 -8.32 7.74 -3.65
N PHE A 305 -9.54 7.22 -3.61
CA PHE A 305 -10.02 6.38 -2.52
C PHE A 305 -10.32 5.01 -3.10
N ALA A 306 -9.55 4.01 -2.72
CA ALA A 306 -9.59 2.69 -3.34
C ALA A 306 -9.80 1.57 -2.32
N ALA A 307 -10.53 0.55 -2.76
CA ALA A 307 -10.69 -0.69 -2.00
C ALA A 307 -10.70 -1.90 -2.94
N MET A 308 -10.15 -3.00 -2.45
CA MET A 308 -10.11 -4.28 -3.14
C MET A 308 -10.61 -5.37 -2.19
N VAL A 309 -11.56 -6.17 -2.62
CA VAL A 309 -12.04 -7.34 -1.89
C VAL A 309 -11.32 -8.56 -2.42
N LEU A 310 -10.74 -9.33 -1.52
CA LEU A 310 -10.08 -10.59 -1.82
C LEU A 310 -10.71 -11.72 -1.01
N GLN A 311 -10.64 -12.93 -1.53
CA GLN A 311 -11.01 -14.16 -0.83
C GLN A 311 -9.73 -14.98 -0.60
N HIS A 312 -9.43 -15.28 0.68
CA HIS A 312 -8.22 -16.01 1.10
C HIS A 312 -8.29 -17.49 0.81
#